data_17e71870108c1bff918a4b137d872355
#
_entry.id   17e71870108c1bff918a4b137d872355
#
_cell.length_a   1.000
_cell.length_b   1.000
_cell.length_c   1.000
_cell.angle_alpha   90.00
_cell.angle_beta   90.00
_cell.angle_gamma   90.00
#
_symmetry.space_group_name_H-M   'P 1'
#
loop_
_entity.id
_entity.type
_entity.pdbx_description
1 polymer ?
#
loop_
_entity_poly.entity_id
_entity_poly.type
_entity_poly.pdbx_seq_one_letter_code
_entity_poly.pdbx_strand_id
1 'polypeptide(L)'
;ATPPSASIPRASNRASTVALDEYPTRVGADERLDAPFLVIPNVSSEHRNYVPIGWLQPGVVANQKLRILLNVDLWHFGILTSQMHMAWMRAVTGRMKSDYMYSVGIVYNNFPWPDATEAQKEKIRALAQAVLDARARYPDATLADLYDPDTMPADLRKGHHRLDDAVDALYRRGGFASDRERVEHLFMLYEKLISPLAAAGGKTRRRKGG
;
A
#
# COMPACT_ATOMS: atom_id res chain seq x y z
N ALA A 1 -19.80 -18.86 -16.61
CA ALA A 1 -19.96 -17.75 -15.66
C ALA A 1 -18.57 -17.36 -15.21
N THR A 2 -18.09 -16.22 -15.70
CA THR A 2 -16.81 -15.62 -15.30
C THR A 2 -16.93 -15.21 -13.84
N PRO A 3 -16.00 -15.56 -12.94
CA PRO A 3 -16.03 -15.07 -11.57
C PRO A 3 -15.88 -13.56 -11.60
N PRO A 4 -16.56 -12.81 -10.72
CA PRO A 4 -16.40 -11.38 -10.65
C PRO A 4 -14.92 -11.06 -10.34
N SER A 5 -14.32 -10.22 -11.16
CA SER A 5 -12.98 -9.69 -10.92
C SER A 5 -13.01 -9.04 -9.53
N ALA A 6 -12.19 -9.54 -8.61
CA ALA A 6 -12.06 -8.95 -7.29
C ALA A 6 -11.61 -7.49 -7.50
N SER A 7 -12.54 -6.57 -7.32
CA SER A 7 -12.25 -5.14 -7.40
C SER A 7 -11.21 -4.82 -6.33
N ILE A 8 -10.07 -4.30 -6.76
CA ILE A 8 -9.04 -3.77 -5.87
C ILE A 8 -9.73 -2.73 -5.00
N PRO A 9 -9.67 -2.84 -3.65
CA PRO A 9 -10.30 -1.85 -2.79
C PRO A 9 -9.57 -0.52 -3.02
N ARG A 10 -10.23 0.39 -3.70
CA ARG A 10 -9.78 1.78 -3.71
C ARG A 10 -9.96 2.30 -2.30
N ALA A 11 -8.92 2.89 -1.73
CA ALA A 11 -9.10 3.70 -0.53
C ALA A 11 -10.12 4.77 -0.91
N SER A 12 -11.34 4.56 -0.44
CA SER A 12 -12.48 5.29 -0.96
C SER A 12 -12.38 6.75 -0.53
N ASN A 13 -12.19 7.64 -1.49
CA ASN A 13 -12.50 9.06 -1.33
C ASN A 13 -14.02 9.31 -1.42
N ARG A 14 -14.90 8.31 -1.29
CA ARG A 14 -16.30 8.56 -1.68
C ARG A 14 -17.42 8.19 -0.71
N ALA A 15 -17.19 7.43 0.34
CA ALA A 15 -18.28 7.26 1.32
C ALA A 15 -17.76 7.15 2.75
N SER A 16 -16.77 6.28 3.01
CA SER A 16 -16.24 6.12 4.37
C SER A 16 -15.14 7.12 4.71
N THR A 17 -14.32 7.53 3.70
CA THR A 17 -13.29 8.56 3.93
C THR A 17 -13.90 9.96 3.94
N VAL A 18 -14.90 10.23 3.13
CA VAL A 18 -15.67 11.50 3.19
C VAL A 18 -16.42 11.62 4.53
N ALA A 19 -16.99 10.54 5.04
CA ALA A 19 -17.60 10.55 6.37
C ALA A 19 -16.59 10.77 7.50
N LEU A 20 -15.33 10.33 7.33
CA LEU A 20 -14.24 10.57 8.28
C LEU A 20 -13.64 11.98 8.12
N ASP A 21 -13.60 12.52 6.90
CA ASP A 21 -13.17 13.90 6.63
C ASP A 21 -14.23 14.94 7.07
N GLU A 22 -15.52 14.59 7.00
CA GLU A 22 -16.63 15.44 7.43
C GLU A 22 -16.73 15.55 8.97
N TYR A 23 -16.11 14.61 9.70
CA TYR A 23 -16.04 14.60 11.17
C TYR A 23 -14.59 14.44 11.68
N PRO A 24 -13.72 15.44 11.47
CA PRO A 24 -12.31 15.35 11.85
C PRO A 24 -12.04 15.13 13.35
N THR A 25 -13.04 15.36 14.20
CA THR A 25 -12.99 15.11 15.65
C THR A 25 -13.60 13.77 16.07
N ARG A 26 -14.32 13.10 15.20
CA ARG A 26 -14.69 11.71 15.34
C ARG A 26 -13.62 10.86 14.65
N VAL A 27 -12.47 10.74 15.26
CA VAL A 27 -11.69 9.52 15.14
C VAL A 27 -12.71 8.42 15.36
N GLY A 28 -12.84 7.46 14.44
CA GLY A 28 -13.88 6.43 14.47
C GLY A 28 -13.96 5.61 15.76
N ALA A 29 -14.08 6.32 16.88
CA ALA A 29 -14.21 5.81 18.23
C ALA A 29 -15.51 5.03 18.43
N ASP A 30 -16.49 5.24 17.55
CA ASP A 30 -17.80 4.58 17.63
C ASP A 30 -18.04 3.52 16.53
N GLU A 31 -17.28 3.50 15.45
CA GLU A 31 -17.30 2.39 14.51
C GLU A 31 -16.22 1.37 14.91
N ARG A 32 -16.60 0.44 15.75
CA ARG A 32 -15.81 -0.78 15.96
C ARG A 32 -15.75 -1.50 14.63
N LEU A 33 -14.57 -1.49 14.05
CA LEU A 33 -14.33 -2.25 12.83
C LEU A 33 -14.48 -3.73 13.17
N ASP A 34 -15.37 -4.42 12.48
CA ASP A 34 -15.71 -5.84 12.76
C ASP A 34 -14.74 -6.82 12.07
N ALA A 35 -13.84 -6.30 11.23
CA ALA A 35 -12.84 -7.06 10.49
C ALA A 35 -11.44 -6.47 10.68
N PRO A 36 -10.37 -7.27 10.48
CA PRO A 36 -9.01 -6.76 10.46
C PRO A 36 -8.81 -5.67 9.41
N PHE A 37 -7.92 -4.73 9.69
CA PHE A 37 -7.64 -3.60 8.83
C PHE A 37 -6.16 -3.22 8.84
N LEU A 38 -5.73 -2.51 7.80
CA LEU A 38 -4.37 -1.99 7.72
C LEU A 38 -4.33 -0.54 8.19
N VAL A 39 -3.22 -0.19 8.83
CA VAL A 39 -2.88 1.20 9.16
C VAL A 39 -1.53 1.56 8.56
N ILE A 40 -1.47 2.71 7.91
CA ILE A 40 -0.27 3.25 7.30
C ILE A 40 0.05 4.58 7.99
N PRO A 41 1.26 4.78 8.53
CA PRO A 41 1.62 6.06 9.13
C PRO A 41 1.62 7.18 8.08
N ASN A 42 1.06 8.34 8.45
CA ASN A 42 1.06 9.52 7.58
C ASN A 42 2.47 9.98 7.21
N VAL A 43 3.42 9.76 8.11
CA VAL A 43 4.83 10.13 7.92
C VAL A 43 5.70 8.93 8.26
N SER A 44 6.68 8.65 7.41
CA SER A 44 7.68 7.61 7.64
C SER A 44 9.07 8.15 7.35
N SER A 45 10.04 7.82 8.21
CA SER A 45 11.43 8.26 8.06
C SER A 45 12.01 7.82 6.72
N GLU A 46 12.79 8.70 6.10
CA GLU A 46 13.48 8.43 4.84
C GLU A 46 14.53 7.31 4.96
N HIS A 47 15.04 7.07 6.17
CA HIS A 47 16.03 6.03 6.44
C HIS A 47 15.45 4.62 6.46
N ARG A 48 14.11 4.47 6.58
CA ARG A 48 13.46 3.16 6.62
C ARG A 48 13.43 2.49 5.25
N ASN A 49 13.81 1.22 5.23
CA ASN A 49 13.69 0.39 4.03
C ASN A 49 12.24 0.05 3.70
N TYR A 50 11.36 0.01 4.70
CA TYR A 50 9.95 -0.29 4.57
C TYR A 50 9.11 0.63 5.44
N VAL A 51 7.92 1.01 4.97
CA VAL A 51 6.92 1.68 5.82
C VAL A 51 6.42 0.68 6.87
N PRO A 52 6.40 1.05 8.16
CA PRO A 52 5.90 0.17 9.23
C PRO A 52 4.37 0.07 9.20
N ILE A 53 3.82 -0.60 8.19
CA ILE A 53 2.38 -0.81 8.03
C ILE A 53 1.90 -1.77 9.11
N GLY A 54 0.87 -1.37 9.88
CA GLY A 54 0.25 -2.19 10.90
C GLY A 54 -0.88 -3.04 10.34
N TRP A 55 -1.00 -4.29 10.81
CA TRP A 55 -2.16 -5.15 10.66
C TRP A 55 -2.88 -5.20 12.00
N LEU A 56 -4.05 -4.60 12.10
CA LEU A 56 -4.78 -4.46 13.35
C LEU A 56 -6.03 -5.33 13.36
N GLN A 57 -6.36 -5.86 14.54
CA GLN A 57 -7.55 -6.65 14.79
C GLN A 57 -8.75 -5.76 15.11
N PRO A 58 -9.98 -6.29 14.97
CA PRO A 58 -11.19 -5.59 15.38
C PRO A 58 -11.12 -5.07 16.82
N GLY A 59 -11.74 -3.91 17.06
CA GLY A 59 -11.80 -3.29 18.38
C GLY A 59 -10.62 -2.41 18.76
N VAL A 60 -9.60 -2.29 17.90
CA VAL A 60 -8.50 -1.34 18.08
C VAL A 60 -8.86 -0.01 17.43
N VAL A 61 -8.66 1.08 18.14
CA VAL A 61 -8.87 2.45 17.63
C VAL A 61 -7.59 2.99 17.04
N ALA A 62 -7.61 3.37 15.77
CA ALA A 62 -6.46 3.96 15.11
C ALA A 62 -6.39 5.48 15.37
N ASN A 63 -5.18 5.98 15.58
CA ASN A 63 -4.89 7.40 15.78
C ASN A 63 -5.03 8.16 14.44
N GLN A 64 -5.45 9.43 14.46
CA GLN A 64 -5.56 10.31 13.29
C GLN A 64 -4.25 10.53 12.49
N LYS A 65 -3.09 10.14 13.05
CA LYS A 65 -1.81 10.15 12.32
C LYS A 65 -1.61 8.91 11.45
N LEU A 66 -2.61 8.05 11.35
CA LEU A 66 -2.62 6.84 10.56
C LEU A 66 -3.66 6.94 9.45
N ARG A 67 -3.38 6.32 8.31
CA ARG A 67 -4.36 6.05 7.26
C ARG A 67 -4.90 4.64 7.44
N ILE A 68 -6.21 4.50 7.45
CA ILE A 68 -6.90 3.23 7.63
C ILE A 68 -7.31 2.70 6.26
N LEU A 69 -7.03 1.44 6.00
CA LEU A 69 -7.49 0.72 4.83
C LEU A 69 -8.40 -0.43 5.28
N LEU A 70 -9.65 -0.36 4.84
CA LEU A 70 -10.70 -1.34 5.14
C LEU A 70 -10.84 -2.33 3.98
N ASN A 71 -11.50 -3.48 4.25
CA ASN A 71 -11.78 -4.52 3.25
C ASN A 71 -10.50 -5.03 2.56
N VAL A 72 -9.45 -5.19 3.35
CA VAL A 72 -8.13 -5.68 2.93
C VAL A 72 -7.88 -7.08 3.46
N ASP A 73 -7.01 -7.80 2.76
CA ASP A 73 -6.49 -9.10 3.18
C ASP A 73 -4.95 -9.12 3.15
N LEU A 74 -4.35 -10.26 3.43
CA LEU A 74 -2.90 -10.43 3.44
C LEU A 74 -2.25 -10.19 2.06
N TRP A 75 -2.99 -10.33 0.96
CA TRP A 75 -2.52 -9.94 -0.37
C TRP A 75 -2.21 -8.44 -0.42
N HIS A 76 -3.15 -7.62 0.04
CA HIS A 76 -2.98 -6.16 0.08
C HIS A 76 -1.82 -5.77 1.00
N PHE A 77 -1.75 -6.39 2.18
CA PHE A 77 -0.63 -6.16 3.10
C PHE A 77 0.70 -6.53 2.46
N GLY A 78 0.79 -7.68 1.79
CA GLY A 78 2.02 -8.14 1.14
C GLY A 78 2.50 -7.18 0.06
N ILE A 79 1.60 -6.71 -0.82
CA ILE A 79 1.96 -5.76 -1.86
C ILE A 79 2.40 -4.42 -1.25
N LEU A 80 1.61 -3.86 -0.32
CA LEU A 80 1.87 -2.54 0.24
C LEU A 80 3.14 -2.47 1.11
N THR A 81 3.56 -3.58 1.70
CA THR A 81 4.77 -3.65 2.52
C THR A 81 6.03 -4.09 1.75
N SER A 82 5.95 -4.22 0.42
CA SER A 82 7.06 -4.63 -0.45
C SER A 82 7.93 -3.47 -0.93
N GLN A 83 9.14 -3.79 -1.43
CA GLN A 83 10.02 -2.81 -2.09
C GLN A 83 9.40 -2.22 -3.36
N MET A 84 8.53 -2.94 -4.05
CA MET A 84 7.81 -2.41 -5.21
C MET A 84 6.96 -1.19 -4.82
N HIS A 85 6.17 -1.31 -3.74
CA HIS A 85 5.38 -0.19 -3.24
C HIS A 85 6.23 0.92 -2.61
N MET A 86 7.34 0.54 -1.95
CA MET A 86 8.31 1.51 -1.42
C MET A 86 8.93 2.35 -2.54
N ALA A 87 9.36 1.73 -3.63
CA ALA A 87 9.94 2.43 -4.79
C ALA A 87 8.92 3.42 -5.39
N TRP A 88 7.67 3.00 -5.57
CA TRP A 88 6.57 3.88 -5.99
C TRP A 88 6.35 5.05 -5.03
N MET A 89 6.18 4.75 -3.74
CA MET A 89 5.96 5.77 -2.72
C MET A 89 7.09 6.81 -2.73
N ARG A 90 8.35 6.37 -2.74
CA ARG A 90 9.52 7.27 -2.78
C ARG A 90 9.52 8.19 -4.00
N ALA A 91 9.01 7.70 -5.14
CA ALA A 91 8.99 8.44 -6.39
C ALA A 91 7.87 9.49 -6.47
N VAL A 92 6.68 9.20 -5.89
CA VAL A 92 5.49 10.03 -6.12
C VAL A 92 5.04 10.83 -4.90
N THR A 93 5.52 10.50 -3.69
CA THR A 93 5.03 11.15 -2.48
C THR A 93 5.72 12.49 -2.21
N GLY A 94 4.99 13.39 -1.53
CA GLY A 94 5.58 14.58 -0.95
C GLY A 94 6.45 14.28 0.27
N ARG A 95 7.22 15.27 0.71
CA ARG A 95 8.07 15.16 1.90
C ARG A 95 7.70 16.20 2.95
N MET A 96 7.84 15.81 4.20
CA MET A 96 7.83 16.72 5.34
C MET A 96 9.25 16.79 5.88
N LYS A 97 9.98 17.89 5.58
CA LYS A 97 11.44 17.95 5.70
C LYS A 97 12.06 16.84 4.83
N SER A 98 12.73 15.86 5.41
CA SER A 98 13.30 14.70 4.72
C SER A 98 12.36 13.48 4.68
N ASP A 99 11.40 13.37 5.58
CA ASP A 99 10.52 12.23 5.75
C ASP A 99 9.43 12.13 4.68
N TYR A 100 9.02 10.91 4.35
CA TYR A 100 7.97 10.64 3.37
C TYR A 100 6.58 10.88 3.94
N MET A 101 5.75 11.66 3.24
CA MET A 101 4.34 11.87 3.58
C MET A 101 3.45 10.93 2.77
N TYR A 102 2.95 9.87 3.39
CA TYR A 102 2.07 8.92 2.71
C TYR A 102 0.71 9.55 2.38
N SER A 103 0.47 9.80 1.11
CA SER A 103 -0.81 10.30 0.60
C SER A 103 -1.63 9.16 -0.02
N VAL A 104 -2.82 8.89 0.52
CA VAL A 104 -3.74 7.91 -0.06
C VAL A 104 -4.10 8.26 -1.50
N GLY A 105 -4.41 9.54 -1.77
CA GLY A 105 -4.81 9.99 -3.10
C GLY A 105 -3.71 9.90 -4.15
N ILE A 106 -2.44 10.05 -3.76
CA ILE A 106 -1.30 10.02 -4.68
C ILE A 106 -0.63 8.66 -4.69
N VAL A 107 -0.32 8.12 -3.52
CA VAL A 107 0.48 6.89 -3.41
C VAL A 107 -0.39 5.65 -3.63
N TYR A 108 -1.47 5.50 -2.85
CA TYR A 108 -2.29 4.29 -2.88
C TYR A 108 -3.21 4.22 -4.09
N ASN A 109 -3.99 5.29 -4.37
CA ASN A 109 -5.01 5.27 -5.42
C ASN A 109 -4.42 5.22 -6.84
N ASN A 110 -3.18 5.66 -7.01
CA ASN A 110 -2.50 5.66 -8.30
C ASN A 110 -1.48 4.52 -8.44
N PHE A 111 -1.33 3.68 -7.42
CA PHE A 111 -0.41 2.56 -7.49
C PHE A 111 -0.87 1.56 -8.56
N PRO A 112 -0.01 1.20 -9.52
CA PRO A 112 -0.33 0.20 -10.53
C PRO A 112 -0.28 -1.20 -9.91
N TRP A 113 -1.42 -1.70 -9.45
CA TRP A 113 -1.52 -3.04 -8.86
C TRP A 113 -1.20 -4.10 -9.91
N PRO A 114 -0.52 -5.20 -9.53
CA PRO A 114 -0.20 -6.26 -10.46
C PRO A 114 -1.44 -7.12 -10.77
N ASP A 115 -1.54 -7.55 -12.03
CA ASP A 115 -2.43 -8.65 -12.37
C ASP A 115 -1.83 -9.96 -11.84
N ALA A 116 -2.62 -10.73 -11.08
CA ALA A 116 -2.16 -11.95 -10.45
C ALA A 116 -3.24 -13.03 -10.46
N THR A 117 -2.84 -14.25 -10.75
CA THR A 117 -3.68 -15.43 -10.60
C THR A 117 -3.95 -15.69 -9.11
N GLU A 118 -4.99 -16.47 -8.79
CA GLU A 118 -5.28 -16.79 -7.38
C GLU A 118 -4.13 -17.56 -6.71
N ALA A 119 -3.46 -18.45 -7.44
CA ALA A 119 -2.29 -19.17 -6.93
C ALA A 119 -1.12 -18.21 -6.59
N GLN A 120 -0.91 -17.15 -7.39
CA GLN A 120 0.09 -16.13 -7.10
C GLN A 120 -0.31 -15.28 -5.89
N LYS A 121 -1.57 -14.89 -5.77
CA LYS A 121 -2.09 -14.16 -4.60
C LYS A 121 -1.92 -14.97 -3.33
N GLU A 122 -2.22 -16.28 -3.39
CA GLU A 122 -2.06 -17.16 -2.23
C GLU A 122 -0.60 -17.26 -1.78
N LYS A 123 0.34 -17.33 -2.74
CA LYS A 123 1.77 -17.28 -2.43
C LYS A 123 2.15 -15.99 -1.70
N ILE A 124 1.62 -14.84 -2.15
CA ILE A 124 1.89 -13.55 -1.48
C ILE A 124 1.25 -13.52 -0.09
N ARG A 125 0.02 -14.03 0.09
CA ARG A 125 -0.63 -14.13 1.41
C ARG A 125 0.21 -14.93 2.40
N ALA A 126 0.74 -16.08 1.96
CA ALA A 126 1.60 -16.91 2.80
C ALA A 126 2.91 -16.20 3.20
N LEU A 127 3.55 -15.48 2.28
CA LEU A 127 4.76 -14.70 2.57
C LEU A 127 4.47 -13.48 3.44
N ALA A 128 3.33 -12.83 3.24
CA ALA A 128 2.85 -11.74 4.08
C ALA A 128 2.58 -12.21 5.52
N GLN A 129 1.96 -13.40 5.68
CA GLN A 129 1.79 -14.02 6.99
C GLN A 129 3.14 -14.30 7.65
N ALA A 130 4.13 -14.81 6.91
CA ALA A 130 5.46 -15.07 7.45
C ALA A 130 6.16 -13.78 7.95
N VAL A 131 5.90 -12.62 7.34
CA VAL A 131 6.36 -11.31 7.84
C VAL A 131 5.68 -10.97 9.18
N LEU A 132 4.36 -11.18 9.29
CA LEU A 132 3.63 -10.95 10.54
C LEU A 132 4.10 -11.91 11.66
N ASP A 133 4.35 -13.16 11.32
CA ASP A 133 4.88 -14.17 12.26
C ASP A 133 6.30 -13.80 12.75
N ALA A 134 7.12 -13.26 11.86
CA ALA A 134 8.43 -12.74 12.24
C ALA A 134 8.33 -11.56 13.22
N ARG A 135 7.40 -10.62 13.00
CA ARG A 135 7.13 -9.51 13.93
C ARG A 135 6.66 -10.01 15.30
N ALA A 136 5.79 -11.01 15.31
CA ALA A 136 5.21 -11.57 16.54
C ALA A 136 6.23 -12.22 17.48
N ARG A 137 7.45 -12.52 16.99
CA ARG A 137 8.56 -13.04 17.84
C ARG A 137 9.17 -11.96 18.74
N TYR A 138 8.85 -10.71 18.53
CA TYR A 138 9.38 -9.54 19.24
C TYR A 138 8.25 -8.75 19.90
N PRO A 139 7.53 -9.33 20.88
CA PRO A 139 6.32 -8.74 21.45
C PRO A 139 6.57 -7.43 22.18
N ASP A 140 7.79 -7.21 22.67
CA ASP A 140 8.18 -6.01 23.42
C ASP A 140 8.69 -4.87 22.50
N ALA A 141 8.90 -5.15 21.20
CA ALA A 141 9.38 -4.16 20.24
C ALA A 141 8.19 -3.48 19.52
N THR A 142 8.28 -2.18 19.39
CA THR A 142 7.32 -1.43 18.56
C THR A 142 7.60 -1.64 17.06
N LEU A 143 6.62 -1.36 16.19
CA LEU A 143 6.88 -1.35 14.74
C LEU A 143 7.97 -0.32 14.36
N ALA A 144 8.12 0.75 15.13
CA ALA A 144 9.17 1.73 14.88
C ALA A 144 10.56 1.11 15.11
N ASP A 145 10.73 0.32 16.16
CA ASP A 145 11.97 -0.39 16.48
C ASP A 145 12.28 -1.50 15.47
N LEU A 146 11.26 -2.31 15.14
CA LEU A 146 11.39 -3.42 14.18
C LEU A 146 11.77 -2.96 12.75
N TYR A 147 11.41 -1.73 12.39
CA TYR A 147 11.69 -1.17 11.05
C TYR A 147 12.74 -0.08 11.05
N ASP A 148 13.45 0.09 12.15
CA ASP A 148 14.66 0.89 12.16
C ASP A 148 15.77 0.14 11.39
N PRO A 149 16.46 0.78 10.44
CA PRO A 149 17.46 0.09 9.61
C PRO A 149 18.62 -0.52 10.40
N ASP A 150 18.95 0.06 11.55
CA ASP A 150 20.07 -0.40 12.37
C ASP A 150 19.69 -1.57 13.29
N THR A 151 18.42 -1.66 13.68
CA THR A 151 17.96 -2.65 14.67
C THR A 151 17.00 -3.70 14.10
N MET A 152 16.62 -3.59 12.83
CA MET A 152 15.70 -4.53 12.17
C MET A 152 16.20 -5.98 12.28
N PRO A 153 15.43 -6.91 12.90
CA PRO A 153 15.82 -8.30 13.07
C PRO A 153 16.10 -9.00 11.74
N ALA A 154 17.13 -9.87 11.74
CA ALA A 154 17.59 -10.55 10.53
C ALA A 154 16.53 -11.49 9.91
N ASP A 155 15.70 -12.14 10.74
CA ASP A 155 14.62 -13.01 10.29
C ASP A 155 13.47 -12.21 9.66
N LEU A 156 13.12 -11.04 10.24
CA LEU A 156 12.15 -10.11 9.67
C LEU A 156 12.65 -9.57 8.32
N ARG A 157 13.92 -9.16 8.24
CA ARG A 157 14.55 -8.71 6.99
C ARG A 157 14.51 -9.80 5.92
N LYS A 158 14.83 -11.04 6.29
CA LYS A 158 14.76 -12.20 5.38
C LYS A 158 13.34 -12.49 4.91
N GLY A 159 12.34 -12.30 5.81
CA GLY A 159 10.91 -12.42 5.46
C GLY A 159 10.52 -11.41 4.38
N HIS A 160 10.93 -10.15 4.55
CA HIS A 160 10.68 -9.09 3.57
C HIS A 160 11.36 -9.38 2.23
N HIS A 161 12.64 -9.77 2.20
CA HIS A 161 13.32 -10.06 0.93
C HIS A 161 12.61 -11.15 0.13
N ARG A 162 12.14 -12.23 0.79
CA ARG A 162 11.35 -13.28 0.11
C ARG A 162 10.03 -12.75 -0.46
N LEU A 163 9.38 -11.86 0.27
CA LEU A 163 8.15 -11.20 -0.18
C LEU A 163 8.44 -10.29 -1.37
N ASP A 164 9.53 -9.50 -1.32
CA ASP A 164 9.95 -8.61 -2.40
C ASP A 164 10.22 -9.36 -3.69
N ASP A 165 10.98 -10.45 -3.64
CA ASP A 165 11.26 -11.32 -4.80
C ASP A 165 9.96 -11.85 -5.42
N ALA A 166 9.00 -12.24 -4.59
CA ALA A 166 7.72 -12.77 -5.05
C ALA A 166 6.82 -11.68 -5.64
N VAL A 167 6.81 -10.47 -5.07
CA VAL A 167 6.07 -9.32 -5.59
C VAL A 167 6.69 -8.83 -6.89
N ASP A 168 8.01 -8.67 -6.95
CA ASP A 168 8.72 -8.28 -8.17
C ASP A 168 8.40 -9.23 -9.35
N ALA A 169 8.34 -10.54 -9.07
CA ALA A 169 8.01 -11.56 -10.08
C ALA A 169 6.57 -11.45 -10.62
N LEU A 170 5.63 -10.78 -9.94
CA LEU A 170 4.30 -10.49 -10.46
C LEU A 170 4.33 -9.45 -11.58
N TYR A 171 5.26 -8.51 -11.50
CA TYR A 171 5.40 -7.42 -12.47
C TYR A 171 6.32 -7.79 -13.62
N ARG A 172 7.42 -8.49 -13.32
CA ARG A 172 8.42 -8.88 -14.31
C ARG A 172 9.09 -10.19 -13.92
N ARG A 173 9.06 -11.16 -14.84
CA ARG A 173 9.82 -12.41 -14.67
C ARG A 173 11.30 -12.09 -14.51
N GLY A 174 11.91 -12.57 -13.42
CA GLY A 174 13.31 -12.29 -13.08
C GLY A 174 13.52 -11.08 -12.17
N GLY A 175 12.45 -10.38 -11.77
CA GLY A 175 12.51 -9.27 -10.81
C GLY A 175 13.20 -8.01 -11.37
N PHE A 176 13.68 -7.16 -10.47
CA PHE A 176 14.32 -5.88 -10.78
C PHE A 176 15.65 -5.74 -10.03
N ALA A 177 16.65 -5.16 -10.68
CA ALA A 177 17.97 -4.97 -10.10
C ALA A 177 18.04 -3.73 -9.18
N SER A 178 17.09 -2.79 -9.30
CA SER A 178 17.11 -1.53 -8.55
C SER A 178 15.71 -0.92 -8.40
N ASP A 179 15.57 -0.02 -7.42
CA ASP A 179 14.36 0.80 -7.27
C ASP A 179 14.09 1.66 -8.50
N ARG A 180 15.13 2.12 -9.18
CA ARG A 180 14.98 2.88 -10.44
C ARG A 180 14.24 2.05 -11.50
N GLU A 181 14.64 0.80 -11.71
CA GLU A 181 13.96 -0.07 -12.66
C GLU A 181 12.50 -0.36 -12.26
N ARG A 182 12.22 -0.52 -10.95
CA ARG A 182 10.86 -0.65 -10.43
C ARG A 182 10.02 0.56 -10.77
N VAL A 183 10.55 1.76 -10.51
CA VAL A 183 9.88 3.03 -10.77
C VAL A 183 9.60 3.22 -12.27
N GLU A 184 10.58 2.99 -13.13
CA GLU A 184 10.41 3.08 -14.59
C GLU A 184 9.30 2.13 -15.08
N HIS A 185 9.28 0.90 -14.57
CA HIS A 185 8.24 -0.08 -14.91
C HIS A 185 6.85 0.34 -14.40
N LEU A 186 6.76 0.83 -13.17
CA LEU A 186 5.50 1.30 -12.57
C LEU A 186 4.93 2.53 -13.31
N PHE A 187 5.77 3.48 -13.72
CA PHE A 187 5.31 4.61 -14.52
C PHE A 187 4.79 4.18 -15.89
N MET A 188 5.45 3.22 -16.55
CA MET A 188 4.95 2.65 -17.80
C MET A 188 3.56 2.01 -17.62
N LEU A 189 3.32 1.31 -16.52
CA LEU A 189 2.00 0.74 -16.20
C LEU A 189 0.97 1.83 -15.87
N TYR A 190 1.37 2.83 -15.08
CA TYR A 190 0.51 3.96 -14.73
C TYR A 190 0.04 4.73 -15.96
N GLU A 191 0.94 5.03 -16.91
CA GLU A 191 0.59 5.68 -18.17
C GLU A 191 -0.45 4.89 -18.96
N LYS A 192 -0.34 3.56 -19.00
CA LYS A 192 -1.35 2.71 -19.64
C LYS A 192 -2.71 2.80 -18.95
N LEU A 193 -2.74 2.91 -17.63
CA LEU A 193 -3.98 3.04 -16.86
C LEU A 193 -4.70 4.37 -17.11
N ILE A 194 -3.96 5.47 -17.27
CA ILE A 194 -4.54 6.81 -17.46
C ILE A 194 -4.82 7.16 -18.93
N SER A 195 -4.16 6.52 -19.89
CA SER A 195 -4.32 6.81 -21.33
C SER A 195 -5.77 6.79 -21.82
N PRO A 196 -6.63 5.82 -21.44
CA PRO A 196 -8.04 5.82 -21.83
C PRO A 196 -8.83 7.00 -21.25
N LEU A 197 -8.47 7.46 -20.05
CA LEU A 197 -9.11 8.59 -19.37
C LEU A 197 -8.73 9.92 -20.04
N ALA A 198 -7.47 10.08 -20.44
CA ALA A 198 -6.99 11.25 -21.16
C ALA A 198 -7.67 11.39 -22.53
N ALA A 199 -7.86 10.28 -23.27
CA ALA A 199 -8.58 10.25 -24.52
C ALA A 199 -10.08 10.60 -24.39
N ALA A 200 -10.72 10.19 -23.29
CA ALA A 200 -12.12 10.52 -23.00
C ALA A 200 -12.32 12.01 -22.60
N GLY A 201 -11.37 12.57 -21.82
CA GLY A 201 -11.41 13.99 -21.40
C GLY A 201 -11.18 15.00 -22.52
N GLY A 202 -10.46 14.60 -23.58
CA GLY A 202 -10.20 15.47 -24.74
C GLY A 202 -11.42 15.75 -25.62
N LYS A 203 -12.46 14.95 -25.53
CA LYS A 203 -13.68 15.10 -26.35
C LYS A 203 -14.69 16.15 -25.81
N THR A 204 -14.58 16.57 -24.56
CA THR A 204 -15.54 17.50 -23.92
C THR A 204 -15.21 18.98 -24.14
N ARG A 205 -14.04 19.33 -24.65
CA ARG A 205 -13.61 20.74 -24.77
C ARG A 205 -13.85 21.39 -26.15
N ARG A 206 -14.50 20.68 -27.09
CA ARG A 206 -14.69 21.16 -28.47
C ARG A 206 -16.14 21.53 -28.84
N ARG A 207 -16.96 21.92 -27.86
CA ARG A 207 -18.34 22.35 -28.13
C ARG A 207 -18.70 23.58 -27.29
N LYS A 208 -18.15 24.77 -27.67
CA LYS A 208 -18.77 26.08 -27.52
C LYS A 208 -17.92 27.11 -28.26
N GLY A 209 -18.38 27.45 -29.44
CA GLY A 209 -17.86 28.54 -30.26
C GLY A 209 -18.65 28.53 -31.58
N GLY A 210 -19.83 29.14 -31.54
CA GLY A 210 -20.68 29.44 -32.64
C GLY A 210 -21.72 30.43 -32.14
#